data_c67c6716e41c2e114582fa6b5d2a2d2a
#
_entry.id   c67c6716e41c2e114582fa6b5d2a2d2a
#
_cell.length_a   1.000
_cell.length_b   1.000
_cell.length_c   1.000
_cell.angle_alpha   90.00
_cell.angle_beta   90.00
_cell.angle_gamma   90.00
#
_symmetry.space_group_name_H-M   'P 1'
#
loop_
_entity.id
_entity.type
_entity.pdbx_description
1 polymer ?
#
loop_
_entity_poly.entity_id
_entity_poly.type
_entity_poly.pdbx_seq_one_letter_code
_entity_poly.pdbx_strand_id
1 'polypeptide(L)'
;MNCHAHPVRIPGPKHHKTAAVVLIAIAPISPQDGGLKVRVDDYLALYVKGNNFLGAVLIAKGDHVLVSSAYGESSYELHAANSPSTRFHIASVSKPFTAAAILILEQRGMLHVSDPVSRFLPDFPNGLKITLQNLLTHSSGIPNINNLPEYQSASRFPQTPASLVELFKSKPLNFEPGTKYEYSNSNCNLLAFVIEHVSHKSYGEFLRESIFDPLGLKNTGHDGNASDVIANAASGYQPRGIADLERSTYIDWSAKTGNGSLYSTTSDLLKFVRGYGEGRLLPRQAVTELWKEKPGNNYGWFVRKKHGLLAVASNGRSPGFMSSLEYYPEKDLTVIVLSNSYSPVSQSPIADDLAAIALGEQIAAPASVTRVDVGTDKLQSVVGAYRFDQTFFQPNAEVRIRIEGKEPVPDWGNNLKSALIPVSSTEFIDRQFWARIVVDEDGTGFTYSSSGSRFKVKRVSTE
;
A
#
# COMPACT_ATOMS: atom_id res chain seq x y z
N MET A 1 31.79 -35.36 -31.38
CA MET A 1 31.00 -34.37 -32.16
C MET A 1 30.94 -33.10 -31.38
N ASN A 2 31.81 -32.13 -31.71
CA ASN A 2 31.91 -30.85 -31.02
C ASN A 2 30.93 -29.87 -31.68
N CYS A 3 29.95 -29.38 -30.96
CA CYS A 3 29.15 -28.22 -31.37
C CYS A 3 29.67 -26.98 -30.66
N HIS A 4 30.36 -26.11 -31.39
CA HIS A 4 30.72 -24.77 -30.98
C HIS A 4 29.51 -23.86 -31.16
N ALA A 5 29.02 -23.25 -30.09
CA ALA A 5 28.04 -22.21 -30.14
C ALA A 5 28.75 -20.82 -30.24
N HIS A 6 28.49 -20.09 -31.29
CA HIS A 6 28.93 -18.70 -31.46
C HIS A 6 27.96 -17.75 -30.74
N PRO A 7 28.47 -16.73 -30.06
CA PRO A 7 27.58 -15.74 -29.44
C PRO A 7 27.08 -14.76 -30.52
N VAL A 8 25.76 -14.64 -30.61
CA VAL A 8 25.10 -13.60 -31.43
C VAL A 8 25.21 -12.23 -30.69
N ARG A 9 25.95 -11.30 -31.27
CA ARG A 9 25.94 -9.90 -30.84
C ARG A 9 24.70 -9.22 -31.39
N ILE A 10 23.84 -8.73 -30.51
CA ILE A 10 22.73 -7.83 -30.84
C ILE A 10 23.26 -6.38 -30.79
N PRO A 11 23.16 -5.58 -31.86
CA PRO A 11 23.54 -4.17 -31.82
C PRO A 11 22.47 -3.37 -31.06
N GLY A 12 22.87 -2.62 -30.03
CA GLY A 12 22.01 -1.71 -29.31
C GLY A 12 21.63 -0.47 -30.17
N PRO A 13 20.42 0.08 -30.02
CA PRO A 13 20.00 1.29 -30.74
C PRO A 13 20.68 2.51 -30.17
N LYS A 14 21.47 3.20 -31.00
CA LYS A 14 21.91 4.58 -30.77
C LYS A 14 20.79 5.52 -31.20
N HIS A 15 20.07 6.10 -30.27
CA HIS A 15 19.30 7.32 -30.53
C HIS A 15 19.33 8.23 -29.31
N HIS A 16 20.27 9.19 -29.32
CA HIS A 16 20.13 10.41 -28.54
C HIS A 16 19.02 11.26 -29.19
N LYS A 17 17.86 11.28 -28.63
CA LYS A 17 16.86 12.32 -28.87
C LYS A 17 16.76 13.18 -27.61
N THR A 18 17.32 14.39 -27.70
CA THR A 18 17.09 15.46 -26.75
C THR A 18 15.60 15.80 -26.77
N ALA A 19 14.85 15.37 -25.80
CA ALA A 19 13.45 15.74 -25.66
C ALA A 19 13.40 17.16 -25.07
N ALA A 20 13.01 18.13 -25.88
CA ALA A 20 12.62 19.44 -25.40
C ALA A 20 11.38 19.30 -24.52
N VAL A 21 11.50 19.58 -23.22
CA VAL A 21 10.39 19.59 -22.29
C VAL A 21 9.66 20.92 -22.42
N VAL A 22 8.47 20.88 -22.98
CA VAL A 22 7.55 22.03 -23.01
C VAL A 22 7.03 22.24 -21.59
N LEU A 23 7.40 23.35 -20.97
CA LEU A 23 6.81 23.84 -19.72
C LEU A 23 5.34 24.19 -19.98
N ILE A 24 4.43 23.38 -19.47
CA ILE A 24 3.04 23.79 -19.27
C ILE A 24 2.96 24.29 -17.84
N ALA A 25 2.89 25.61 -17.67
CA ALA A 25 2.51 26.21 -16.39
C ALA A 25 1.03 25.83 -16.13
N ILE A 26 0.82 24.90 -15.22
CA ILE A 26 -0.54 24.51 -14.80
C ILE A 26 -1.00 25.58 -13.81
N ALA A 27 -1.95 26.43 -14.23
CA ALA A 27 -2.70 27.31 -13.37
C ALA A 27 -3.43 26.51 -12.28
N PRO A 28 -3.72 27.07 -11.10
CA PRO A 28 -4.50 26.37 -10.08
C PRO A 28 -5.82 25.92 -10.70
N ILE A 29 -6.18 24.64 -10.50
CA ILE A 29 -7.38 24.03 -11.04
C ILE A 29 -8.59 24.73 -10.42
N SER A 30 -9.31 25.53 -11.24
CA SER A 30 -10.51 26.22 -10.81
C SER A 30 -11.67 25.21 -10.66
N PRO A 31 -12.51 25.31 -9.61
CA PRO A 31 -13.66 24.42 -9.43
C PRO A 31 -14.72 24.50 -10.53
N GLN A 32 -14.66 25.52 -11.42
CA GLN A 32 -15.71 25.83 -12.37
C GLN A 32 -15.47 25.38 -13.83
N ASP A 33 -14.22 25.02 -14.23
CA ASP A 33 -13.87 24.91 -15.65
C ASP A 33 -13.66 23.49 -16.22
N GLY A 34 -14.00 22.45 -15.52
CA GLY A 34 -13.87 21.08 -16.05
C GLY A 34 -14.68 20.07 -15.26
N GLY A 35 -15.21 19.07 -15.93
CA GLY A 35 -15.85 17.94 -15.25
C GLY A 35 -14.89 17.27 -14.26
N LEU A 36 -15.44 16.61 -13.24
CA LEU A 36 -14.66 15.93 -12.19
C LEU A 36 -13.55 15.02 -12.77
N LYS A 37 -13.87 14.32 -13.86
CA LYS A 37 -12.89 13.44 -14.54
C LYS A 37 -11.66 14.21 -15.03
N VAL A 38 -11.86 15.38 -15.64
CA VAL A 38 -10.75 16.20 -16.17
C VAL A 38 -9.83 16.64 -15.02
N ARG A 39 -10.39 17.09 -13.91
CA ARG A 39 -9.60 17.48 -12.72
C ARG A 39 -8.81 16.30 -12.15
N VAL A 40 -9.38 15.10 -12.16
CA VAL A 40 -8.69 13.87 -11.72
C VAL A 40 -7.55 13.52 -12.69
N ASP A 41 -7.81 13.59 -14.00
CA ASP A 41 -6.77 13.29 -15.01
C ASP A 41 -5.61 14.27 -14.93
N ASP A 42 -5.89 15.57 -14.80
CA ASP A 42 -4.88 16.64 -14.68
C ASP A 42 -4.04 16.45 -13.40
N TYR A 43 -4.71 16.15 -12.28
CA TYR A 43 -4.03 15.87 -11.01
C TYR A 43 -3.08 14.67 -11.10
N LEU A 44 -3.52 13.57 -11.71
CA LEU A 44 -2.73 12.34 -11.80
C LEU A 44 -1.63 12.38 -12.85
N ALA A 45 -1.72 13.27 -13.84
CA ALA A 45 -0.81 13.30 -14.99
C ALA A 45 0.67 13.30 -14.61
N LEU A 46 1.07 14.06 -13.57
CA LEU A 46 2.47 14.14 -13.12
C LEU A 46 2.95 12.83 -12.47
N TYR A 47 2.12 12.21 -11.67
CA TYR A 47 2.45 10.93 -11.04
C TYR A 47 2.55 9.81 -12.06
N VAL A 48 1.66 9.81 -13.06
CA VAL A 48 1.70 8.85 -14.18
C VAL A 48 2.95 9.04 -15.02
N LYS A 49 3.27 10.28 -15.39
CA LYS A 49 4.48 10.62 -16.16
C LYS A 49 5.77 10.20 -15.42
N GLY A 50 5.78 10.29 -14.10
CA GLY A 50 6.90 9.89 -13.26
C GLY A 50 6.91 8.40 -12.90
N ASN A 51 5.97 7.60 -13.41
CA ASN A 51 5.77 6.21 -13.00
C ASN A 51 5.54 6.01 -11.48
N ASN A 52 5.13 7.06 -10.77
CA ASN A 52 4.77 6.99 -9.36
C ASN A 52 3.33 6.52 -9.15
N PHE A 53 2.51 6.59 -10.19
CA PHE A 53 1.18 6.01 -10.21
C PHE A 53 0.92 5.29 -11.53
N LEU A 54 0.70 3.99 -11.44
CA LEU A 54 0.24 3.11 -12.52
C LEU A 54 -0.91 2.31 -11.93
N GLY A 55 -2.11 2.38 -12.50
CA GLY A 55 -3.21 1.70 -11.84
C GLY A 55 -4.59 2.20 -12.24
N ALA A 56 -5.56 2.02 -11.34
CA ALA A 56 -6.94 2.44 -11.54
C ALA A 56 -7.47 3.23 -10.35
N VAL A 57 -8.34 4.21 -10.65
CA VAL A 57 -9.06 4.99 -9.65
C VAL A 57 -10.57 4.91 -9.88
N LEU A 58 -11.33 5.00 -8.79
CA LEU A 58 -12.77 5.10 -8.83
C LEU A 58 -13.25 6.10 -7.79
N ILE A 59 -14.15 6.99 -8.22
CA ILE A 59 -14.88 7.91 -7.33
C ILE A 59 -16.37 7.66 -7.57
N ALA A 60 -17.11 7.39 -6.50
CA ALA A 60 -18.56 7.16 -6.59
C ALA A 60 -19.31 7.88 -5.47
N LYS A 61 -20.54 8.28 -5.75
CA LYS A 61 -21.51 8.75 -4.78
C LYS A 61 -22.66 7.76 -4.70
N GLY A 62 -22.76 7.04 -3.59
CA GLY A 62 -23.62 5.89 -3.53
C GLY A 62 -23.20 4.83 -4.57
N ASP A 63 -24.16 4.33 -5.32
CA ASP A 63 -23.94 3.39 -6.44
C ASP A 63 -23.60 4.10 -7.76
N HIS A 64 -23.67 5.45 -7.79
CA HIS A 64 -23.39 6.22 -8.99
C HIS A 64 -21.89 6.49 -9.14
N VAL A 65 -21.27 5.85 -10.12
CA VAL A 65 -19.83 6.05 -10.44
C VAL A 65 -19.66 7.40 -11.15
N LEU A 66 -18.90 8.30 -10.53
CA LEU A 66 -18.57 9.63 -11.06
C LEU A 66 -17.32 9.58 -11.93
N VAL A 67 -16.31 8.82 -11.50
CA VAL A 67 -15.05 8.60 -12.22
C VAL A 67 -14.67 7.13 -12.12
N SER A 68 -14.28 6.53 -13.25
CA SER A 68 -13.66 5.22 -13.33
C SER A 68 -12.60 5.28 -14.43
N SER A 69 -11.34 5.39 -14.05
CA SER A 69 -10.22 5.62 -14.98
C SER A 69 -9.03 4.74 -14.62
N ALA A 70 -8.19 4.45 -15.62
CA ALA A 70 -6.98 3.69 -15.44
C ALA A 70 -5.82 4.35 -16.20
N TYR A 71 -4.59 4.17 -15.69
CA TYR A 71 -3.41 4.89 -16.13
C TYR A 71 -2.19 3.96 -16.16
N GLY A 72 -1.30 4.21 -17.11
CA GLY A 72 -0.07 3.44 -17.30
C GLY A 72 -0.32 1.99 -17.71
N GLU A 73 0.71 1.17 -17.58
CA GLU A 73 0.69 -0.23 -18.02
C GLU A 73 0.46 -1.20 -16.85
N SER A 74 -0.36 -2.21 -17.09
CA SER A 74 -0.54 -3.36 -16.20
C SER A 74 0.62 -4.35 -16.33
N SER A 75 1.26 -4.36 -17.51
CA SER A 75 2.51 -5.11 -17.76
C SER A 75 3.36 -4.34 -18.77
N TYR A 76 4.52 -3.89 -18.34
CA TYR A 76 5.52 -3.26 -19.20
C TYR A 76 6.15 -4.26 -20.16
N GLU A 77 6.33 -5.50 -19.73
CA GLU A 77 6.91 -6.55 -20.56
C GLU A 77 6.03 -6.90 -21.75
N LEU A 78 4.71 -6.75 -21.61
CA LEU A 78 3.71 -7.06 -22.64
C LEU A 78 3.13 -5.82 -23.32
N HIS A 79 3.53 -4.60 -22.88
CA HIS A 79 2.91 -3.34 -23.29
C HIS A 79 1.39 -3.34 -23.14
N ALA A 80 0.90 -3.97 -22.06
CA ALA A 80 -0.53 -4.06 -21.77
C ALA A 80 -0.95 -2.90 -20.86
N ALA A 81 -1.91 -2.08 -21.33
CA ALA A 81 -2.41 -0.96 -20.54
C ALA A 81 -3.24 -1.41 -19.35
N ASN A 82 -3.21 -0.64 -18.26
CA ASN A 82 -4.20 -0.77 -17.20
C ASN A 82 -5.60 -0.42 -17.70
N SER A 83 -6.61 -1.06 -17.11
CA SER A 83 -8.01 -0.81 -17.35
C SER A 83 -8.80 -0.81 -16.03
N PRO A 84 -10.04 -0.29 -15.98
CA PRO A 84 -10.87 -0.43 -14.78
C PRO A 84 -11.16 -1.88 -14.36
N SER A 85 -10.97 -2.85 -15.28
CA SER A 85 -11.10 -4.29 -15.00
C SER A 85 -9.79 -4.98 -14.66
N THR A 86 -8.67 -4.29 -14.64
CA THR A 86 -7.39 -4.82 -14.20
C THR A 86 -7.48 -5.24 -12.73
N ARG A 87 -7.02 -6.45 -12.43
CA ARG A 87 -6.99 -7.00 -11.07
C ARG A 87 -5.65 -6.66 -10.42
N PHE A 88 -5.72 -6.02 -9.28
CA PHE A 88 -4.55 -5.63 -8.50
C PHE A 88 -4.52 -6.40 -7.20
N HIS A 89 -3.36 -6.80 -6.71
CA HIS A 89 -3.22 -7.22 -5.32
C HIS A 89 -3.49 -6.03 -4.41
N ILE A 90 -4.45 -6.21 -3.48
CA ILE A 90 -4.93 -5.11 -2.63
C ILE A 90 -4.22 -5.05 -1.28
N ALA A 91 -3.23 -5.92 -1.07
CA ALA A 91 -2.43 -5.93 0.15
C ALA A 91 -3.31 -5.85 1.42
N SER A 92 -2.99 -4.97 2.37
CA SER A 92 -3.71 -4.88 3.66
C SER A 92 -5.19 -4.47 3.57
N VAL A 93 -5.69 -4.03 2.42
CA VAL A 93 -7.15 -3.91 2.17
C VAL A 93 -7.84 -5.29 2.21
N SER A 94 -7.08 -6.38 2.26
CA SER A 94 -7.59 -7.73 2.57
C SER A 94 -8.09 -7.89 4.03
N LYS A 95 -7.58 -7.08 4.97
CA LYS A 95 -7.90 -7.23 6.40
C LYS A 95 -9.37 -7.01 6.76
N PRO A 96 -10.08 -6.02 6.20
CA PRO A 96 -11.52 -5.91 6.36
C PRO A 96 -12.30 -7.17 5.96
N PHE A 97 -11.85 -7.87 4.92
CA PHE A 97 -12.46 -9.14 4.49
C PHE A 97 -12.21 -10.25 5.51
N THR A 98 -10.98 -10.36 6.02
CA THR A 98 -10.63 -11.31 7.10
C THR A 98 -11.44 -11.05 8.36
N ALA A 99 -11.56 -9.78 8.75
CA ALA A 99 -12.37 -9.40 9.92
C ALA A 99 -13.86 -9.68 9.70
N ALA A 100 -14.40 -9.38 8.52
CA ALA A 100 -15.78 -9.73 8.17
C ALA A 100 -16.01 -11.24 8.24
N ALA A 101 -15.06 -12.07 7.79
CA ALA A 101 -15.15 -13.52 7.86
C ALA A 101 -15.26 -14.02 9.31
N ILE A 102 -14.46 -13.49 10.23
CA ILE A 102 -14.56 -13.82 11.67
C ILE A 102 -15.93 -13.42 12.23
N LEU A 103 -16.41 -12.21 11.91
CA LEU A 103 -17.70 -11.72 12.37
C LEU A 103 -18.88 -12.52 11.79
N ILE A 104 -18.77 -13.02 10.56
CA ILE A 104 -19.74 -13.93 9.95
C ILE A 104 -19.75 -15.28 10.70
N LEU A 105 -18.59 -15.82 11.09
CA LEU A 105 -18.52 -17.03 11.90
C LEU A 105 -19.13 -16.82 13.30
N GLU A 106 -18.90 -15.66 13.91
CA GLU A 106 -19.55 -15.27 15.16
C GLU A 106 -21.06 -15.18 15.01
N GLN A 107 -21.56 -14.53 13.96
CA GLN A 107 -22.99 -14.43 13.66
C GLN A 107 -23.64 -15.82 13.46
N ARG A 108 -22.88 -16.79 12.93
CA ARG A 108 -23.32 -18.19 12.80
C ARG A 108 -23.22 -19.00 14.10
N GLY A 109 -22.77 -18.38 15.20
CA GLY A 109 -22.60 -19.04 16.49
C GLY A 109 -21.46 -20.05 16.58
N MET A 110 -20.52 -20.01 15.61
CA MET A 110 -19.39 -20.95 15.54
C MET A 110 -18.22 -20.54 16.43
N LEU A 111 -18.09 -19.27 16.73
CA LEU A 111 -17.09 -18.67 17.62
C LEU A 111 -17.63 -17.37 18.23
N HIS A 112 -16.90 -16.82 19.22
CA HIS A 112 -17.08 -15.47 19.73
C HIS A 112 -15.76 -14.70 19.65
N VAL A 113 -15.80 -13.40 19.38
CA VAL A 113 -14.56 -12.58 19.33
C VAL A 113 -13.85 -12.54 20.69
N SER A 114 -14.54 -12.81 21.77
CA SER A 114 -13.97 -12.98 23.13
C SER A 114 -13.30 -14.34 23.36
N ASP A 115 -13.42 -15.29 22.44
CA ASP A 115 -12.79 -16.60 22.61
C ASP A 115 -11.27 -16.46 22.62
N PRO A 116 -10.59 -17.19 23.53
CA PRO A 116 -9.14 -17.23 23.56
C PRO A 116 -8.60 -18.04 22.38
N VAL A 117 -7.41 -17.65 21.89
CA VAL A 117 -6.70 -18.35 20.79
C VAL A 117 -6.51 -19.84 21.12
N SER A 118 -6.28 -20.19 22.40
CA SER A 118 -6.12 -21.57 22.85
C SER A 118 -7.33 -22.47 22.59
N ARG A 119 -8.52 -21.91 22.34
CA ARG A 119 -9.71 -22.68 21.91
C ARG A 119 -9.48 -23.33 20.53
N PHE A 120 -8.75 -22.67 19.65
CA PHE A 120 -8.54 -23.08 18.27
C PHE A 120 -7.14 -23.66 18.04
N LEU A 121 -6.18 -23.24 18.85
CA LEU A 121 -4.78 -23.69 18.82
C LEU A 121 -4.31 -23.88 20.28
N PRO A 122 -4.58 -25.04 20.90
CA PRO A 122 -4.36 -25.27 22.35
C PRO A 122 -2.92 -25.08 22.82
N ASP A 123 -1.96 -25.32 21.93
CA ASP A 123 -0.52 -25.22 22.19
C ASP A 123 0.07 -23.83 21.85
N PHE A 124 -0.77 -22.81 21.54
CA PHE A 124 -0.30 -21.45 21.29
C PHE A 124 0.13 -20.81 22.63
N PRO A 125 1.42 -20.38 22.76
CA PRO A 125 1.89 -19.73 23.97
C PRO A 125 1.06 -18.49 24.31
N ASN A 126 0.68 -18.33 25.58
CA ASN A 126 -0.23 -17.27 26.05
C ASN A 126 -1.62 -17.27 25.37
N GLY A 127 -2.00 -18.34 24.67
CA GLY A 127 -3.26 -18.43 23.94
C GLY A 127 -4.52 -18.26 24.81
N LEU A 128 -4.44 -18.54 26.12
CA LEU A 128 -5.52 -18.26 27.09
C LEU A 128 -5.72 -16.76 27.33
N LYS A 129 -4.69 -15.94 27.18
CA LYS A 129 -4.74 -14.49 27.44
C LYS A 129 -5.06 -13.69 26.17
N ILE A 130 -4.85 -14.26 24.99
CA ILE A 130 -5.04 -13.59 23.70
C ILE A 130 -6.40 -14.00 23.16
N THR A 131 -7.28 -13.03 22.96
CA THR A 131 -8.59 -13.24 22.35
C THR A 131 -8.58 -12.93 20.85
N LEU A 132 -9.59 -13.43 20.10
CA LEU A 132 -9.76 -13.03 18.70
C LEU A 132 -9.96 -11.52 18.57
N GLN A 133 -10.60 -10.88 19.56
CA GLN A 133 -10.71 -9.42 19.60
C GLN A 133 -9.34 -8.73 19.67
N ASN A 134 -8.40 -9.24 20.46
CA ASN A 134 -7.04 -8.70 20.51
C ASN A 134 -6.34 -8.80 19.14
N LEU A 135 -6.58 -9.87 18.38
CA LEU A 135 -6.06 -10.00 17.02
C LEU A 135 -6.69 -8.97 16.07
N LEU A 136 -8.02 -8.83 16.11
CA LEU A 136 -8.80 -7.91 15.26
C LEU A 136 -8.49 -6.42 15.53
N THR A 137 -8.07 -6.09 16.75
CA THR A 137 -7.73 -4.73 17.18
C THR A 137 -6.24 -4.46 17.26
N HIS A 138 -5.40 -5.40 16.82
CA HIS A 138 -3.94 -5.31 16.92
C HIS A 138 -3.43 -5.01 18.34
N SER A 139 -4.07 -5.58 19.34
CA SER A 139 -3.68 -5.46 20.77
C SER A 139 -3.22 -6.78 21.39
N SER A 140 -2.82 -7.76 20.58
CA SER A 140 -2.41 -9.09 21.03
C SER A 140 -1.01 -9.15 21.65
N GLY A 141 -0.14 -8.21 21.31
CA GLY A 141 1.29 -8.28 21.63
C GLY A 141 2.12 -9.22 20.73
N ILE A 142 1.49 -9.96 19.81
CA ILE A 142 2.20 -10.87 18.88
C ILE A 142 3.07 -10.06 17.93
N PRO A 143 4.41 -10.34 17.86
CA PRO A 143 5.30 -9.61 16.98
C PRO A 143 4.89 -9.74 15.51
N ASN A 144 5.14 -8.70 14.72
CA ASN A 144 4.79 -8.68 13.31
C ASN A 144 5.69 -9.62 12.51
N ILE A 145 5.09 -10.60 11.84
CA ILE A 145 5.78 -11.58 11.01
C ILE A 145 6.72 -10.94 9.98
N ASN A 146 6.36 -9.77 9.44
CA ASN A 146 7.17 -9.07 8.46
C ASN A 146 8.55 -8.62 9.01
N ASN A 147 8.69 -8.52 10.33
CA ASN A 147 9.93 -8.13 10.99
C ASN A 147 10.82 -9.35 11.33
N LEU A 148 10.35 -10.56 11.08
CA LEU A 148 11.09 -11.78 11.38
C LEU A 148 12.03 -12.11 10.22
N PRO A 149 13.34 -12.35 10.48
CA PRO A 149 14.30 -12.72 9.44
C PRO A 149 13.87 -13.98 8.67
N GLU A 150 13.27 -14.95 9.34
CA GLU A 150 12.82 -16.22 8.77
C GLU A 150 11.71 -16.00 7.72
N TYR A 151 10.86 -15.01 7.93
CA TYR A 151 9.79 -14.68 7.00
C TYR A 151 10.31 -14.15 5.67
N GLN A 152 11.47 -13.51 5.64
CA GLN A 152 12.05 -12.98 4.40
C GLN A 152 12.34 -14.09 3.37
N SER A 153 12.80 -15.26 3.83
CA SER A 153 12.97 -16.42 2.95
C SER A 153 11.66 -17.18 2.77
N ALA A 154 10.89 -17.43 3.84
CA ALA A 154 9.64 -18.17 3.78
C ALA A 154 8.60 -17.53 2.83
N SER A 155 8.57 -16.20 2.74
CA SER A 155 7.64 -15.48 1.87
C SER A 155 7.87 -15.69 0.36
N ARG A 156 8.94 -16.35 -0.03
CA ARG A 156 9.23 -16.69 -1.43
C ARG A 156 8.71 -18.07 -1.85
N PHE A 157 8.14 -18.80 -0.92
CA PHE A 157 7.65 -20.16 -1.12
C PHE A 157 6.18 -20.28 -0.70
N PRO A 158 5.43 -21.25 -1.24
CA PRO A 158 4.06 -21.51 -0.83
C PRO A 158 3.94 -21.72 0.67
N GLN A 159 2.96 -21.05 1.27
CA GLN A 159 2.66 -21.11 2.70
C GLN A 159 1.20 -21.49 2.93
N THR A 160 0.94 -22.14 4.06
CA THR A 160 -0.40 -22.30 4.60
C THR A 160 -0.60 -21.37 5.80
N PRO A 161 -1.83 -21.04 6.22
CA PRO A 161 -2.03 -20.31 7.46
C PRO A 161 -1.34 -20.96 8.67
N ALA A 162 -1.33 -22.29 8.74
CA ALA A 162 -0.64 -23.03 9.80
C ALA A 162 0.88 -22.82 9.76
N SER A 163 1.53 -22.96 8.59
CA SER A 163 2.96 -22.73 8.46
C SER A 163 3.38 -21.29 8.77
N LEU A 164 2.54 -20.30 8.43
CA LEU A 164 2.77 -18.92 8.81
C LEU A 164 2.71 -18.71 10.32
N VAL A 165 1.75 -19.36 11.01
CA VAL A 165 1.63 -19.29 12.47
C VAL A 165 2.88 -19.84 13.15
N GLU A 166 3.45 -20.94 12.66
CA GLU A 166 4.67 -21.53 13.22
C GLU A 166 5.87 -20.59 13.21
N LEU A 167 5.96 -19.64 12.25
CA LEU A 167 7.06 -18.68 12.21
C LEU A 167 7.09 -17.71 13.40
N PHE A 168 5.94 -17.39 13.98
CA PHE A 168 5.86 -16.44 15.10
C PHE A 168 5.33 -17.03 16.40
N LYS A 169 4.75 -18.23 16.40
CA LYS A 169 4.11 -18.86 17.55
C LYS A 169 4.99 -18.89 18.81
N SER A 170 6.27 -19.22 18.65
CA SER A 170 7.22 -19.33 19.76
C SER A 170 7.92 -18.01 20.14
N LYS A 171 7.65 -16.92 19.44
CA LYS A 171 8.29 -15.64 19.73
C LYS A 171 7.65 -14.99 20.97
N PRO A 172 8.42 -14.29 21.80
CA PRO A 172 7.90 -13.57 22.95
C PRO A 172 6.91 -12.47 22.52
N LEU A 173 5.93 -12.19 23.34
CA LEU A 173 5.04 -11.05 23.13
C LEU A 173 5.79 -9.73 23.34
N ASN A 174 5.51 -8.72 22.53
CA ASN A 174 6.06 -7.37 22.67
C ASN A 174 5.48 -6.64 23.88
N PHE A 175 4.27 -7.01 24.31
CA PHE A 175 3.54 -6.46 25.45
C PHE A 175 2.39 -7.39 25.87
N GLU A 176 1.85 -7.19 27.07
CA GLU A 176 0.70 -7.96 27.57
C GLU A 176 -0.54 -7.68 26.74
N PRO A 177 -1.30 -8.74 26.34
CA PRO A 177 -2.51 -8.61 25.53
C PRO A 177 -3.51 -7.60 26.09
N GLY A 178 -4.07 -6.78 25.22
CA GLY A 178 -5.05 -5.73 25.56
C GLY A 178 -4.48 -4.42 26.09
N THR A 179 -3.17 -4.33 26.38
CA THR A 179 -2.59 -3.14 27.03
C THR A 179 -2.13 -2.06 26.08
N LYS A 180 -1.81 -2.43 24.84
CA LYS A 180 -1.29 -1.50 23.80
C LYS A 180 -1.82 -1.87 22.43
N TYR A 181 -1.74 -0.91 21.52
CA TYR A 181 -1.91 -1.12 20.09
C TYR A 181 -0.54 -1.22 19.41
N GLU A 182 -0.33 -2.30 18.65
CA GLU A 182 0.81 -2.45 17.75
C GLU A 182 0.39 -3.28 16.53
N TYR A 183 0.41 -2.64 15.35
CA TYR A 183 0.01 -3.29 14.12
C TYR A 183 0.86 -4.52 13.81
N SER A 184 0.23 -5.67 13.67
CA SER A 184 0.90 -6.94 13.37
C SER A 184 0.15 -7.74 12.31
N ASN A 185 0.84 -8.10 11.23
CA ASN A 185 0.29 -8.98 10.19
C ASN A 185 0.06 -10.41 10.73
N SER A 186 0.86 -10.84 11.71
CA SER A 186 0.69 -12.15 12.38
C SER A 186 -0.72 -12.35 12.91
N ASN A 187 -1.35 -11.28 13.41
CA ASN A 187 -2.73 -11.35 13.90
C ASN A 187 -3.69 -11.86 12.82
N CYS A 188 -3.56 -11.33 11.61
CA CYS A 188 -4.46 -11.70 10.51
C CYS A 188 -4.11 -13.07 9.90
N ASN A 189 -2.83 -13.49 9.94
CA ASN A 189 -2.45 -14.86 9.58
C ASN A 189 -3.09 -15.86 10.56
N LEU A 190 -3.06 -15.56 11.86
CA LEU A 190 -3.71 -16.38 12.88
C LEU A 190 -5.24 -16.39 12.75
N LEU A 191 -5.86 -15.24 12.40
CA LEU A 191 -7.29 -15.19 12.08
C LEU A 191 -7.63 -16.04 10.85
N ALA A 192 -6.79 -16.07 9.81
CA ALA A 192 -6.98 -16.94 8.65
C ALA A 192 -6.91 -18.44 9.06
N PHE A 193 -5.96 -18.79 9.92
CA PHE A 193 -5.91 -20.14 10.51
C PHE A 193 -7.22 -20.48 11.27
N VAL A 194 -7.74 -19.58 12.09
CA VAL A 194 -9.00 -19.78 12.82
C VAL A 194 -10.18 -19.94 11.86
N ILE A 195 -10.24 -19.14 10.77
CA ILE A 195 -11.28 -19.28 9.74
C ILE A 195 -11.26 -20.68 9.13
N GLU A 196 -10.09 -21.20 8.72
CA GLU A 196 -9.98 -22.55 8.17
C GLU A 196 -10.34 -23.62 9.20
N HIS A 197 -9.82 -23.48 10.42
CA HIS A 197 -10.07 -24.43 11.50
C HIS A 197 -11.56 -24.57 11.85
N VAL A 198 -12.27 -23.44 11.93
CA VAL A 198 -13.69 -23.41 12.37
C VAL A 198 -14.64 -23.74 11.22
N SER A 199 -14.33 -23.28 10.01
CA SER A 199 -15.21 -23.48 8.84
C SER A 199 -14.98 -24.81 8.13
N HIS A 200 -13.84 -25.48 8.36
CA HIS A 200 -13.37 -26.65 7.61
C HIS A 200 -13.27 -26.42 6.11
N LYS A 201 -13.01 -25.16 5.69
CA LYS A 201 -12.81 -24.72 4.32
C LYS A 201 -11.48 -23.97 4.22
N SER A 202 -10.86 -23.96 3.04
CA SER A 202 -9.75 -23.06 2.84
C SER A 202 -10.18 -21.60 3.01
N TYR A 203 -9.26 -20.73 3.40
CA TYR A 203 -9.49 -19.30 3.56
C TYR A 203 -10.17 -18.68 2.33
N GLY A 204 -9.66 -18.99 1.13
CA GLY A 204 -10.21 -18.48 -0.13
C GLY A 204 -11.64 -18.96 -0.40
N GLU A 205 -11.94 -20.25 -0.16
CA GLU A 205 -13.28 -20.82 -0.33
C GLU A 205 -14.28 -20.18 0.63
N PHE A 206 -13.90 -20.03 1.91
CA PHE A 206 -14.77 -19.41 2.88
C PHE A 206 -15.10 -17.96 2.52
N LEU A 207 -14.11 -17.17 2.10
CA LEU A 207 -14.34 -15.79 1.66
C LEU A 207 -15.23 -15.74 0.39
N ARG A 208 -15.00 -16.62 -0.56
CA ARG A 208 -15.80 -16.68 -1.79
C ARG A 208 -17.28 -16.91 -1.45
N GLU A 209 -17.58 -17.94 -0.68
CA GLU A 209 -18.96 -18.32 -0.37
C GLU A 209 -19.66 -17.32 0.58
N SER A 210 -18.92 -16.73 1.52
CA SER A 210 -19.49 -15.90 2.57
C SER A 210 -19.47 -14.41 2.27
N ILE A 211 -18.62 -13.95 1.33
CA ILE A 211 -18.42 -12.53 1.04
C ILE A 211 -18.49 -12.25 -0.47
N PHE A 212 -17.67 -12.94 -1.29
CA PHE A 212 -17.55 -12.57 -2.71
C PHE A 212 -18.83 -12.87 -3.48
N ASP A 213 -19.34 -14.08 -3.39
CA ASP A 213 -20.56 -14.48 -4.11
C ASP A 213 -21.80 -13.69 -3.65
N PRO A 214 -22.06 -13.50 -2.32
CA PRO A 214 -23.20 -12.71 -1.84
C PRO A 214 -23.17 -11.25 -2.27
N LEU A 215 -21.98 -10.66 -2.44
CA LEU A 215 -21.83 -9.26 -2.89
C LEU A 215 -21.60 -9.13 -4.42
N GLY A 216 -21.48 -10.23 -5.15
CA GLY A 216 -21.22 -10.25 -6.57
C GLY A 216 -19.83 -9.71 -6.94
N LEU A 217 -18.80 -10.02 -6.15
CA LEU A 217 -17.42 -9.61 -6.37
C LEU A 217 -16.71 -10.58 -7.33
N LYS A 218 -17.04 -10.51 -8.61
CA LYS A 218 -16.60 -11.49 -9.61
C LYS A 218 -15.12 -11.38 -10.00
N ASN A 219 -14.47 -10.28 -9.67
CA ASN A 219 -13.08 -9.99 -9.98
C ASN A 219 -12.19 -9.92 -8.73
N THR A 220 -12.72 -10.38 -7.61
CA THR A 220 -12.01 -10.47 -6.32
C THR A 220 -11.74 -11.94 -6.00
N GLY A 221 -10.54 -12.23 -5.52
CA GLY A 221 -10.16 -13.57 -5.12
C GLY A 221 -8.97 -13.59 -4.18
N HIS A 222 -8.65 -14.78 -3.69
CA HIS A 222 -7.49 -15.09 -2.88
C HIS A 222 -6.40 -15.70 -3.77
N ASP A 223 -5.25 -15.07 -3.82
CA ASP A 223 -4.06 -15.60 -4.48
C ASP A 223 -3.27 -16.46 -3.46
N GLY A 224 -3.74 -17.68 -3.26
CA GLY A 224 -3.18 -18.63 -2.29
C GLY A 224 -2.50 -19.82 -2.94
N ASN A 225 -2.52 -19.89 -4.27
CA ASN A 225 -1.90 -20.98 -5.03
C ASN A 225 -1.21 -20.40 -6.27
N ALA A 226 0.11 -20.45 -6.28
CA ALA A 226 0.93 -19.92 -7.38
C ALA A 226 0.67 -20.60 -8.75
N SER A 227 -0.07 -21.71 -8.77
CA SER A 227 -0.49 -22.39 -10.02
C SER A 227 -1.73 -21.77 -10.65
N ASP A 228 -2.46 -20.90 -9.93
CA ASP A 228 -3.69 -20.34 -10.43
C ASP A 228 -3.42 -19.21 -11.43
N VAL A 229 -4.15 -19.20 -12.54
CA VAL A 229 -4.07 -18.15 -13.54
C VAL A 229 -5.10 -17.06 -13.19
N ILE A 230 -4.60 -15.90 -12.78
CA ILE A 230 -5.45 -14.74 -12.51
C ILE A 230 -5.54 -13.90 -13.78
N ALA A 231 -6.65 -14.02 -14.49
CA ALA A 231 -6.87 -13.25 -15.72
C ALA A 231 -6.85 -11.74 -15.45
N ASN A 232 -6.29 -10.93 -16.35
CA ASN A 232 -6.15 -9.49 -16.23
C ASN A 232 -5.40 -9.00 -14.95
N ALA A 233 -4.52 -9.83 -14.38
CA ALA A 233 -3.70 -9.43 -13.25
C ALA A 233 -2.60 -8.46 -13.69
N ALA A 234 -2.39 -7.41 -12.91
CA ALA A 234 -1.26 -6.51 -13.10
C ALA A 234 0.04 -7.13 -12.57
N SER A 235 1.15 -6.87 -13.25
CA SER A 235 2.51 -7.07 -12.73
C SER A 235 2.87 -5.92 -11.79
N GLY A 236 3.60 -6.23 -10.71
CA GLY A 236 4.01 -5.22 -9.73
C GLY A 236 5.38 -4.63 -10.05
N TYR A 237 5.47 -3.31 -9.94
CA TYR A 237 6.68 -2.54 -10.20
C TYR A 237 7.04 -1.64 -9.02
N GLN A 238 8.28 -1.16 -9.00
CA GLN A 238 8.70 -0.07 -8.11
C GLN A 238 9.50 0.96 -8.88
N PRO A 239 9.36 2.25 -8.53
CA PRO A 239 10.15 3.31 -9.12
C PRO A 239 11.66 3.09 -8.92
N ARG A 240 12.45 3.29 -9.98
CA ARG A 240 13.90 3.24 -9.95
C ARG A 240 14.49 4.45 -10.65
N GLY A 241 15.64 4.94 -10.18
CA GLY A 241 16.25 6.11 -10.76
C GLY A 241 15.26 7.28 -10.83
N ILE A 242 15.38 8.15 -11.83
CA ILE A 242 14.54 9.35 -11.97
C ILE A 242 13.20 9.05 -12.65
N ALA A 243 13.16 8.16 -13.64
CA ALA A 243 11.94 7.87 -14.40
C ALA A 243 11.73 6.39 -14.71
N ASP A 244 12.72 5.55 -14.37
CA ASP A 244 12.66 4.12 -14.67
C ASP A 244 11.79 3.36 -13.67
N LEU A 245 11.47 2.13 -14.04
CA LEU A 245 10.82 1.13 -13.20
C LEU A 245 11.71 -0.10 -13.12
N GLU A 246 11.62 -0.78 -12.01
CA GLU A 246 12.11 -2.17 -11.91
C GLU A 246 10.97 -3.07 -11.47
N ARG A 247 11.08 -4.34 -11.80
CA ARG A 247 10.14 -5.34 -11.35
C ARG A 247 10.24 -5.47 -9.83
N SER A 248 9.12 -5.55 -9.17
CA SER A 248 9.10 -5.68 -7.72
C SER A 248 9.65 -7.03 -7.27
N THR A 249 10.16 -7.08 -6.04
CA THR A 249 10.61 -8.33 -5.41
C THR A 249 9.48 -9.37 -5.43
N TYR A 250 9.80 -10.57 -5.88
CA TYR A 250 8.86 -11.69 -5.86
C TYR A 250 8.51 -12.09 -4.42
N ILE A 251 7.22 -12.29 -4.21
CA ILE A 251 6.67 -12.98 -3.04
C ILE A 251 5.65 -14.02 -3.53
N ASP A 252 5.55 -15.12 -2.81
CA ASP A 252 4.40 -16.00 -2.93
C ASP A 252 3.24 -15.41 -2.14
N TRP A 253 2.12 -15.13 -2.80
CA TRP A 253 1.02 -14.42 -2.16
C TRP A 253 0.33 -15.24 -1.08
N SER A 254 0.47 -16.57 -1.08
CA SER A 254 0.04 -17.42 0.03
C SER A 254 0.69 -17.03 1.35
N ALA A 255 1.92 -16.50 1.32
CA ALA A 255 2.61 -15.96 2.50
C ALA A 255 1.92 -14.71 3.10
N LYS A 256 0.94 -14.15 2.41
CA LYS A 256 0.12 -13.03 2.87
C LYS A 256 -1.31 -13.43 3.27
N THR A 257 -1.61 -14.73 3.36
CA THR A 257 -2.96 -15.21 3.68
C THR A 257 -3.50 -14.58 4.96
N GLY A 258 -4.69 -14.00 4.87
CA GLY A 258 -5.35 -13.24 5.94
C GLY A 258 -4.93 -11.79 6.06
N ASN A 259 -3.69 -11.42 5.74
CA ASN A 259 -3.21 -10.05 5.91
C ASN A 259 -3.07 -9.25 4.62
N GLY A 260 -3.03 -9.91 3.43
CA GLY A 260 -2.71 -9.18 2.20
C GLY A 260 -2.76 -9.96 0.90
N SER A 261 -3.30 -11.17 0.87
CA SER A 261 -3.28 -12.09 -0.28
C SER A 261 -4.41 -11.93 -1.29
N LEU A 262 -5.32 -10.97 -1.07
CA LEU A 262 -6.44 -10.79 -1.99
C LEU A 262 -6.02 -9.91 -3.18
N TYR A 263 -6.63 -10.20 -4.32
CA TYR A 263 -6.68 -9.31 -5.48
C TYR A 263 -8.11 -8.84 -5.72
N SER A 264 -8.26 -7.66 -6.34
CA SER A 264 -9.57 -7.08 -6.64
C SER A 264 -9.49 -6.04 -7.77
N THR A 265 -10.64 -5.48 -8.11
CA THR A 265 -10.82 -4.30 -8.96
C THR A 265 -11.43 -3.16 -8.17
N THR A 266 -11.34 -1.92 -8.69
CA THR A 266 -11.99 -0.77 -8.06
C THR A 266 -13.50 -0.93 -7.96
N SER A 267 -14.13 -1.52 -8.97
CA SER A 267 -15.57 -1.78 -8.98
C SER A 267 -16.01 -2.80 -7.93
N ASP A 268 -15.24 -3.86 -7.72
CA ASP A 268 -15.59 -4.87 -6.70
C ASP A 268 -15.36 -4.33 -5.28
N LEU A 269 -14.33 -3.50 -5.07
CA LEU A 269 -14.13 -2.82 -3.77
C LEU A 269 -15.26 -1.82 -3.46
N LEU A 270 -15.83 -1.13 -4.48
CA LEU A 270 -17.02 -0.32 -4.28
C LEU A 270 -18.19 -1.17 -3.77
N LYS A 271 -18.48 -2.30 -4.44
CA LYS A 271 -19.53 -3.23 -3.98
C LYS A 271 -19.27 -3.76 -2.58
N PHE A 272 -18.00 -4.03 -2.24
CA PHE A 272 -17.63 -4.51 -0.91
C PHE A 272 -17.94 -3.47 0.17
N VAL A 273 -17.43 -2.24 0.05
CA VAL A 273 -17.65 -1.22 1.08
C VAL A 273 -19.12 -0.82 1.19
N ARG A 274 -19.84 -0.78 0.08
CA ARG A 274 -21.29 -0.57 0.04
C ARG A 274 -22.02 -1.68 0.76
N GLY A 275 -21.78 -2.93 0.35
CA GLY A 275 -22.43 -4.10 0.97
C GLY A 275 -22.11 -4.27 2.45
N TYR A 276 -20.91 -3.87 2.85
CA TYR A 276 -20.50 -3.80 4.26
C TYR A 276 -21.33 -2.73 5.00
N GLY A 277 -21.36 -1.50 4.50
CA GLY A 277 -22.08 -0.37 5.12
C GLY A 277 -23.60 -0.53 5.12
N GLU A 278 -24.16 -1.16 4.10
CA GLU A 278 -25.60 -1.43 3.98
C GLU A 278 -26.10 -2.59 4.84
N GLY A 279 -25.18 -3.32 5.50
CA GLY A 279 -25.55 -4.43 6.37
C GLY A 279 -25.88 -5.73 5.63
N ARG A 280 -25.35 -5.89 4.39
CA ARG A 280 -25.56 -7.14 3.60
C ARG A 280 -24.69 -8.30 4.09
N LEU A 281 -23.58 -8.02 4.77
CA LEU A 281 -22.69 -9.02 5.35
C LEU A 281 -22.89 -9.17 6.85
N LEU A 282 -23.05 -8.05 7.55
CA LEU A 282 -23.13 -7.95 9.00
C LEU A 282 -24.32 -7.05 9.37
N PRO A 283 -24.94 -7.23 10.56
CA PRO A 283 -25.99 -6.32 11.01
C PRO A 283 -25.55 -4.86 11.00
N ARG A 284 -26.37 -3.95 10.49
CA ARG A 284 -26.04 -2.51 10.40
C ARG A 284 -25.56 -1.92 11.73
N GLN A 285 -26.15 -2.34 12.83
CA GLN A 285 -25.75 -1.89 14.16
C GLN A 285 -24.29 -2.27 14.46
N ALA A 286 -23.86 -3.49 14.13
CA ALA A 286 -22.49 -3.93 14.30
C ALA A 286 -21.53 -3.11 13.44
N VAL A 287 -21.90 -2.85 12.17
CA VAL A 287 -21.10 -2.00 11.27
C VAL A 287 -20.96 -0.59 11.81
N THR A 288 -22.05 0.01 12.33
CA THR A 288 -22.03 1.33 12.95
C THR A 288 -21.07 1.40 14.14
N GLU A 289 -21.01 0.35 14.97
CA GLU A 289 -20.05 0.27 16.08
C GLU A 289 -18.60 0.13 15.62
N LEU A 290 -18.37 -0.63 14.55
CA LEU A 290 -17.03 -0.80 13.95
C LEU A 290 -16.53 0.49 13.32
N TRP A 291 -17.42 1.32 12.76
CA TRP A 291 -17.11 2.57 12.08
C TRP A 291 -17.17 3.79 12.99
N LYS A 292 -17.12 3.61 14.29
CA LYS A 292 -16.86 4.71 15.24
C LYS A 292 -15.37 5.07 15.21
N GLU A 293 -15.09 6.37 15.36
CA GLU A 293 -13.71 6.86 15.44
C GLU A 293 -12.96 6.21 16.60
N LYS A 294 -11.85 5.57 16.27
CA LYS A 294 -10.96 4.90 17.21
C LYS A 294 -9.50 5.03 16.75
N PRO A 295 -8.55 5.12 17.68
CA PRO A 295 -7.13 5.08 17.32
C PRO A 295 -6.73 3.76 16.65
N GLY A 296 -5.85 3.84 15.65
CA GLY A 296 -5.25 2.67 15.00
C GLY A 296 -6.17 1.95 14.03
N ASN A 297 -5.79 0.71 13.69
CA ASN A 297 -6.58 -0.18 12.84
C ASN A 297 -7.54 -1.00 13.70
N ASN A 298 -8.82 -0.94 13.40
CA ASN A 298 -9.87 -1.63 14.10
C ASN A 298 -10.64 -2.52 13.12
N TYR A 299 -10.52 -3.84 13.25
CA TYR A 299 -11.17 -4.80 12.34
C TYR A 299 -10.85 -4.55 10.86
N GLY A 300 -9.61 -4.18 10.56
CA GLY A 300 -9.16 -3.87 9.21
C GLY A 300 -9.38 -2.42 8.76
N TRP A 301 -10.13 -1.62 9.52
CA TRP A 301 -10.46 -0.24 9.18
C TRP A 301 -9.68 0.78 10.02
N PHE A 302 -9.32 1.91 9.40
CA PHE A 302 -8.91 3.14 10.06
C PHE A 302 -10.08 4.12 10.00
N VAL A 303 -10.62 4.50 11.14
CA VAL A 303 -11.77 5.41 11.22
C VAL A 303 -11.33 6.69 11.90
N ARG A 304 -11.31 7.78 11.14
CA ARG A 304 -10.81 9.08 11.59
C ARG A 304 -11.44 10.22 10.80
N LYS A 305 -11.30 11.44 11.28
CA LYS A 305 -11.75 12.62 10.52
C LYS A 305 -10.75 12.98 9.42
N LYS A 306 -11.28 13.22 8.21
CA LYS A 306 -10.61 13.76 7.05
C LYS A 306 -11.56 14.76 6.38
N HIS A 307 -11.08 15.87 5.88
CA HIS A 307 -11.92 16.91 5.23
C HIS A 307 -13.12 17.31 6.09
N GLY A 308 -12.96 17.34 7.43
CA GLY A 308 -14.05 17.62 8.36
C GLY A 308 -15.13 16.52 8.48
N LEU A 309 -15.02 15.42 7.74
CA LEU A 309 -15.97 14.30 7.69
C LEU A 309 -15.38 13.05 8.35
N LEU A 310 -16.24 12.13 8.78
CA LEU A 310 -15.79 10.81 9.18
C LEU A 310 -15.34 10.05 7.93
N ALA A 311 -14.11 9.55 7.93
CA ALA A 311 -13.55 8.68 6.89
C ALA A 311 -13.38 7.26 7.45
N VAL A 312 -13.98 6.29 6.80
CA VAL A 312 -13.77 4.85 7.01
C VAL A 312 -12.81 4.39 5.93
N ALA A 313 -11.58 4.11 6.30
CA ALA A 313 -10.51 3.87 5.36
C ALA A 313 -9.80 2.55 5.60
N SER A 314 -9.31 1.94 4.53
CA SER A 314 -8.33 0.86 4.58
C SER A 314 -7.30 1.10 3.50
N ASN A 315 -6.04 0.86 3.81
CA ASN A 315 -4.97 1.02 2.84
C ASN A 315 -4.05 -0.21 2.85
N GLY A 316 -3.35 -0.43 1.77
CA GLY A 316 -2.52 -1.61 1.59
C GLY A 316 -1.20 -1.31 0.90
N ARG A 317 -0.17 -2.06 1.32
CA ARG A 317 1.19 -1.99 0.77
C ARG A 317 1.80 -3.38 0.75
N SER A 318 2.20 -3.82 -0.41
CA SER A 318 2.98 -5.05 -0.63
C SER A 318 3.91 -4.86 -1.83
N PRO A 319 4.97 -5.65 -1.98
CA PRO A 319 5.88 -5.47 -3.11
C PRO A 319 5.14 -5.31 -4.43
N GLY A 320 5.37 -4.18 -5.11
CA GLY A 320 4.76 -3.84 -6.39
C GLY A 320 3.36 -3.25 -6.35
N PHE A 321 2.69 -3.21 -5.20
CA PHE A 321 1.28 -2.82 -5.13
C PHE A 321 1.00 -1.88 -3.97
N MET A 322 0.19 -0.87 -4.25
CA MET A 322 -0.36 0.08 -3.30
C MET A 322 -1.87 0.17 -3.50
N SER A 323 -2.61 0.31 -2.41
CA SER A 323 -4.07 0.40 -2.47
C SER A 323 -4.62 1.34 -1.41
N SER A 324 -5.71 2.02 -1.72
CA SER A 324 -6.51 2.79 -0.77
C SER A 324 -7.99 2.62 -1.09
N LEU A 325 -8.78 2.44 -0.06
CA LEU A 325 -10.23 2.41 -0.06
C LEU A 325 -10.70 3.37 1.02
N GLU A 326 -11.42 4.42 0.65
CA GLU A 326 -11.96 5.42 1.56
C GLU A 326 -13.45 5.61 1.32
N TYR A 327 -14.22 5.61 2.40
CA TYR A 327 -15.65 5.87 2.39
C TYR A 327 -15.99 6.97 3.40
N TYR A 328 -16.77 7.92 2.95
CA TYR A 328 -17.23 9.08 3.72
C TYR A 328 -18.76 8.99 3.89
N PRO A 329 -19.26 8.39 4.98
CA PRO A 329 -20.68 8.09 5.16
C PRO A 329 -21.60 9.31 5.04
N GLU A 330 -21.20 10.48 5.59
CA GLU A 330 -22.00 11.70 5.58
C GLU A 330 -22.23 12.27 4.16
N LYS A 331 -21.39 11.89 3.18
CA LYS A 331 -21.49 12.33 1.78
C LYS A 331 -21.83 11.19 0.85
N ASP A 332 -21.91 9.97 1.37
CA ASP A 332 -22.04 8.72 0.61
C ASP A 332 -20.98 8.64 -0.52
N LEU A 333 -19.78 9.19 -0.24
CA LEU A 333 -18.66 9.28 -1.17
C LEU A 333 -17.70 8.13 -0.95
N THR A 334 -17.33 7.43 -2.02
CA THR A 334 -16.29 6.40 -2.01
C THR A 334 -15.16 6.81 -2.96
N VAL A 335 -13.93 6.69 -2.50
CA VAL A 335 -12.71 6.88 -3.29
C VAL A 335 -11.85 5.63 -3.19
N ILE A 336 -11.47 5.08 -4.35
CA ILE A 336 -10.64 3.88 -4.43
C ILE A 336 -9.47 4.15 -5.37
N VAL A 337 -8.27 3.79 -4.90
CA VAL A 337 -7.01 3.89 -5.65
C VAL A 337 -6.31 2.54 -5.58
N LEU A 338 -6.06 1.94 -6.73
CA LEU A 338 -5.29 0.70 -6.85
C LEU A 338 -4.10 0.96 -7.77
N SER A 339 -2.91 0.60 -7.34
CA SER A 339 -1.69 0.87 -8.09
C SER A 339 -0.80 -0.36 -8.15
N ASN A 340 -0.21 -0.62 -9.32
CA ASN A 340 0.87 -1.57 -9.53
C ASN A 340 2.25 -0.90 -9.60
N SER A 341 2.37 0.33 -9.09
CA SER A 341 3.63 1.01 -8.77
C SER A 341 3.78 1.13 -7.27
N TYR A 342 4.86 0.54 -6.71
CA TYR A 342 5.16 0.62 -5.28
C TYR A 342 5.73 2.00 -4.92
N SER A 343 4.87 3.00 -4.94
CA SER A 343 5.19 4.37 -4.57
C SER A 343 4.24 4.83 -3.45
N PRO A 344 4.74 5.25 -2.29
CA PRO A 344 3.89 5.67 -1.17
C PRO A 344 2.91 6.79 -1.51
N VAL A 345 3.20 7.63 -2.51
CA VAL A 345 2.27 8.66 -2.97
C VAL A 345 1.00 8.07 -3.57
N SER A 346 1.09 6.90 -4.21
CA SER A 346 -0.06 6.21 -4.81
C SER A 346 -0.96 5.48 -3.82
N GLN A 347 -0.75 5.65 -2.53
CA GLN A 347 -1.61 5.13 -1.47
C GLN A 347 -2.54 6.25 -0.96
N SER A 348 -2.40 6.64 0.30
CA SER A 348 -3.27 7.63 0.94
C SER A 348 -3.16 9.04 0.36
N PRO A 349 -1.99 9.58 -0.01
CA PRO A 349 -1.94 10.94 -0.55
C PRO A 349 -2.82 11.15 -1.78
N ILE A 350 -2.74 10.26 -2.78
CA ILE A 350 -3.61 10.36 -3.96
C ILE A 350 -5.08 10.18 -3.58
N ALA A 351 -5.43 9.25 -2.69
CA ALA A 351 -6.81 9.04 -2.28
C ALA A 351 -7.37 10.25 -1.53
N ASP A 352 -6.59 10.87 -0.64
CA ASP A 352 -6.96 12.09 0.10
C ASP A 352 -7.23 13.24 -0.88
N ASP A 353 -6.33 13.47 -1.84
CA ASP A 353 -6.48 14.56 -2.82
C ASP A 353 -7.65 14.31 -3.78
N LEU A 354 -7.89 13.06 -4.19
CA LEU A 354 -9.07 12.72 -5.01
C LEU A 354 -10.38 12.90 -4.23
N ALA A 355 -10.39 12.63 -2.92
CA ALA A 355 -11.52 12.94 -2.06
C ALA A 355 -11.77 14.45 -1.97
N ALA A 356 -10.72 15.25 -1.75
CA ALA A 356 -10.78 16.71 -1.74
C ALA A 356 -11.35 17.25 -3.08
N ILE A 357 -10.82 16.76 -4.21
CA ILE A 357 -11.32 17.11 -5.55
C ILE A 357 -12.82 16.80 -5.69
N ALA A 358 -13.24 15.62 -5.24
CA ALA A 358 -14.64 15.19 -5.32
C ALA A 358 -15.56 16.01 -4.39
N LEU A 359 -15.04 16.48 -3.26
CA LEU A 359 -15.74 17.35 -2.32
C LEU A 359 -15.78 18.82 -2.78
N GLY A 360 -15.07 19.17 -3.87
CA GLY A 360 -15.00 20.52 -4.40
C GLY A 360 -13.97 21.41 -3.70
N GLU A 361 -13.08 20.82 -2.92
CA GLU A 361 -11.98 21.53 -2.28
C GLU A 361 -10.91 21.92 -3.29
N GLN A 362 -10.17 22.98 -2.98
CA GLN A 362 -8.96 23.34 -3.72
C GLN A 362 -7.78 22.53 -3.18
N ILE A 363 -7.10 21.83 -4.05
CA ILE A 363 -5.85 21.14 -3.71
C ILE A 363 -4.67 21.88 -4.33
N ALA A 364 -3.52 21.81 -3.68
CA ALA A 364 -2.28 22.19 -4.32
C ALA A 364 -1.97 21.19 -5.44
N ALA A 365 -1.74 21.69 -6.65
CA ALA A 365 -1.26 20.82 -7.72
C ALA A 365 0.03 20.11 -7.25
N PRO A 366 0.21 18.82 -7.60
CA PRO A 366 1.48 18.16 -7.35
C PRO A 366 2.62 19.01 -7.91
N ALA A 367 3.67 19.24 -7.12
CA ALA A 367 4.79 20.04 -7.59
C ALA A 367 5.33 19.46 -8.90
N SER A 368 5.35 20.25 -9.97
CA SER A 368 5.99 19.82 -11.19
C SER A 368 7.49 19.69 -10.91
N VAL A 369 8.00 18.47 -10.98
CA VAL A 369 9.41 18.21 -10.74
C VAL A 369 10.15 18.37 -12.07
N THR A 370 10.69 19.57 -12.30
CA THR A 370 11.61 19.79 -13.41
C THR A 370 13.03 19.58 -12.89
N ARG A 371 13.69 18.57 -13.41
CA ARG A 371 15.10 18.34 -13.12
C ARG A 371 15.93 19.52 -13.57
N VAL A 372 16.76 20.02 -12.68
CA VAL A 372 17.81 21.02 -12.97
C VAL A 372 19.14 20.29 -13.02
N ASP A 373 19.95 20.58 -14.04
CA ASP A 373 21.32 20.08 -14.07
C ASP A 373 22.15 20.89 -13.05
N VAL A 374 22.54 20.22 -11.99
CA VAL A 374 23.40 20.78 -10.95
C VAL A 374 24.76 20.10 -11.04
N GLY A 375 25.83 20.87 -10.99
CA GLY A 375 27.19 20.35 -11.10
C GLY A 375 27.49 19.26 -10.07
N THR A 376 28.44 18.38 -10.37
CA THR A 376 28.84 17.23 -9.57
C THR A 376 29.10 17.59 -8.10
N ASP A 377 29.69 18.75 -7.84
CA ASP A 377 29.99 19.22 -6.47
C ASP A 377 28.71 19.40 -5.63
N LYS A 378 27.63 19.86 -6.27
CA LYS A 378 26.33 19.99 -5.58
C LYS A 378 25.69 18.63 -5.31
N LEU A 379 25.84 17.67 -6.22
CA LEU A 379 25.39 16.29 -5.97
C LEU A 379 26.21 15.64 -4.85
N GLN A 380 27.52 15.92 -4.77
CA GLN A 380 28.38 15.43 -3.70
C GLN A 380 28.03 16.04 -2.34
N SER A 381 27.49 17.25 -2.28
CA SER A 381 27.14 17.91 -1.01
C SER A 381 26.06 17.16 -0.21
N VAL A 382 25.19 16.39 -0.88
CA VAL A 382 24.14 15.60 -0.22
C VAL A 382 24.58 14.17 0.14
N VAL A 383 25.77 13.75 -0.29
CA VAL A 383 26.31 12.42 0.03
C VAL A 383 26.64 12.34 1.52
N GLY A 384 26.17 11.30 2.21
CA GLY A 384 26.44 11.10 3.62
C GLY A 384 25.44 10.18 4.29
N ALA A 385 25.65 9.96 5.60
CA ALA A 385 24.71 9.28 6.48
C ALA A 385 23.93 10.34 7.27
N TYR A 386 22.64 10.13 7.41
CA TYR A 386 21.73 11.09 8.05
C TYR A 386 20.78 10.37 8.98
N ARG A 387 20.38 11.04 10.06
CA ARG A 387 19.42 10.52 11.04
C ARG A 387 18.27 11.49 11.20
N PHE A 388 17.07 10.95 11.11
CA PHE A 388 15.82 11.64 11.42
C PHE A 388 15.65 11.81 12.93
N ASP A 389 14.89 12.79 13.34
CA ASP A 389 14.53 12.99 14.74
C ASP A 389 13.43 12.02 15.21
N GLN A 390 13.03 12.15 16.47
CA GLN A 390 12.01 11.29 17.08
C GLN A 390 10.59 11.54 16.57
N THR A 391 10.36 12.64 15.84
CA THR A 391 9.03 13.00 15.29
C THR A 391 8.75 12.35 13.93
N PHE A 392 9.77 11.77 13.30
CA PHE A 392 9.61 11.07 12.03
C PHE A 392 8.75 9.82 12.17
N PHE A 393 8.11 9.39 11.09
CA PHE A 393 7.24 8.20 11.05
C PHE A 393 7.89 6.93 11.62
N GLN A 394 9.19 6.81 11.48
CA GLN A 394 10.04 5.83 12.17
C GLN A 394 11.08 6.61 12.97
N PRO A 395 10.91 6.76 14.29
CA PRO A 395 11.82 7.53 15.13
C PRO A 395 13.27 7.09 14.95
N ASN A 396 14.18 8.08 14.81
CA ASN A 396 15.61 7.88 14.62
C ASN A 396 15.99 7.07 13.35
N ALA A 397 15.12 7.01 12.33
CA ALA A 397 15.44 6.34 11.06
C ALA A 397 16.73 6.93 10.47
N GLU A 398 17.54 6.07 9.89
CA GLU A 398 18.75 6.46 9.16
C GLU A 398 18.55 6.29 7.67
N VAL A 399 19.10 7.24 6.91
CA VAL A 399 19.21 7.16 5.47
C VAL A 399 20.66 7.45 5.06
N ARG A 400 21.16 6.67 4.12
CA ARG A 400 22.49 6.86 3.57
C ARG A 400 22.41 7.25 2.12
N ILE A 401 22.86 8.47 1.78
CA ILE A 401 22.85 8.96 0.41
C ILE A 401 24.22 8.70 -0.22
N ARG A 402 24.24 8.07 -1.39
CA ARG A 402 25.43 7.77 -2.19
C ARG A 402 25.19 8.16 -3.62
N ILE A 403 26.26 8.36 -4.40
CA ILE A 403 26.14 8.50 -5.86
C ILE A 403 26.17 7.11 -6.47
N GLU A 404 25.12 6.76 -7.20
CA GLU A 404 25.05 5.56 -8.05
C GLU A 404 24.91 6.04 -9.52
N GLY A 405 25.92 5.74 -10.32
CA GLY A 405 26.03 6.33 -11.66
C GLY A 405 26.23 7.86 -11.61
N LYS A 406 25.22 8.62 -11.98
CA LYS A 406 25.23 10.10 -11.95
C LYS A 406 24.18 10.67 -10.99
N GLU A 407 23.54 9.83 -10.20
CA GLU A 407 22.37 10.22 -9.38
C GLU A 407 22.68 10.06 -7.89
N PRO A 408 22.25 10.97 -7.04
CA PRO A 408 22.24 10.76 -5.61
C PRO A 408 21.08 9.82 -5.24
N VAL A 409 21.43 8.72 -4.59
CA VAL A 409 20.53 7.62 -4.23
C VAL A 409 20.45 7.47 -2.72
N PRO A 410 19.33 7.83 -2.09
CA PRO A 410 19.04 7.48 -0.72
C PRO A 410 18.84 5.97 -0.58
N ASP A 411 19.55 5.37 0.33
CA ASP A 411 19.41 4.00 0.78
C ASP A 411 18.81 4.01 2.19
N TRP A 412 17.55 3.57 2.29
CA TRP A 412 16.78 3.51 3.52
C TRP A 412 16.95 2.18 4.27
N GLY A 413 17.83 1.30 3.77
CA GLY A 413 17.94 -0.07 4.24
C GLY A 413 16.84 -1.00 3.67
N ASN A 414 16.93 -2.29 4.00
CA ASN A 414 15.96 -3.31 3.54
C ASN A 414 15.71 -3.32 2.03
N ASN A 415 16.73 -3.03 1.23
CA ASN A 415 16.67 -2.88 -0.23
C ASN A 415 15.74 -1.74 -0.73
N LEU A 416 15.37 -0.81 0.14
CA LEU A 416 14.59 0.35 -0.24
C LEU A 416 15.55 1.48 -0.65
N LYS A 417 15.67 1.69 -1.95
CA LYS A 417 16.44 2.76 -2.54
C LYS A 417 15.52 3.69 -3.32
N SER A 418 15.88 4.96 -3.39
CA SER A 418 15.19 5.98 -4.14
C SER A 418 16.16 6.70 -5.08
N ALA A 419 15.71 7.76 -5.73
CA ALA A 419 16.56 8.73 -6.42
C ALA A 419 16.21 10.13 -5.95
N LEU A 420 17.20 11.00 -5.80
CA LEU A 420 16.96 12.40 -5.55
C LEU A 420 16.99 13.16 -6.89
N ILE A 421 15.88 13.78 -7.24
CA ILE A 421 15.76 14.62 -8.43
C ILE A 421 16.13 16.03 -8.01
N PRO A 422 17.25 16.61 -8.50
CA PRO A 422 17.60 17.99 -8.21
C PRO A 422 16.61 18.94 -8.90
N VAL A 423 16.00 19.83 -8.14
CA VAL A 423 15.08 20.87 -8.64
C VAL A 423 15.64 22.27 -8.46
N SER A 424 16.70 22.42 -7.67
CA SER A 424 17.57 23.60 -7.59
C SER A 424 18.95 23.19 -7.07
N SER A 425 19.83 24.14 -6.82
CA SER A 425 21.16 23.90 -6.24
C SER A 425 21.14 23.38 -4.80
N THR A 426 20.03 23.54 -4.10
CA THR A 426 19.84 23.17 -2.67
C THR A 426 18.62 22.32 -2.42
N GLU A 427 17.80 22.10 -3.44
CA GLU A 427 16.54 21.36 -3.30
C GLU A 427 16.49 20.11 -4.17
N PHE A 428 15.98 19.03 -3.59
CA PHE A 428 15.80 17.74 -4.25
C PHE A 428 14.41 17.20 -3.94
N ILE A 429 13.89 16.38 -4.86
CA ILE A 429 12.71 15.56 -4.60
C ILE A 429 13.14 14.10 -4.47
N ASP A 430 12.83 13.49 -3.34
CA ASP A 430 12.90 12.03 -3.19
C ASP A 430 11.80 11.41 -4.04
N ARG A 431 12.19 10.75 -5.11
CA ARG A 431 11.26 10.20 -6.08
C ARG A 431 10.33 9.13 -5.49
N GLN A 432 10.85 8.28 -4.60
CA GLN A 432 10.08 7.18 -4.03
C GLN A 432 8.91 7.69 -3.18
N PHE A 433 9.20 8.68 -2.34
CA PHE A 433 8.24 9.23 -1.37
C PHE A 433 7.59 10.52 -1.82
N TRP A 434 8.00 11.08 -2.98
CA TRP A 434 7.62 12.40 -3.47
C TRP A 434 7.83 13.50 -2.42
N ALA A 435 8.88 13.32 -1.64
CA ALA A 435 9.22 14.21 -0.55
C ALA A 435 10.23 15.26 -1.00
N ARG A 436 10.04 16.49 -0.52
CA ARG A 436 10.95 17.60 -0.77
C ARG A 436 12.08 17.61 0.26
N ILE A 437 13.30 17.64 -0.20
CA ILE A 437 14.51 17.77 0.61
C ILE A 437 15.11 19.14 0.33
N VAL A 438 15.33 19.94 1.38
CA VAL A 438 16.03 21.22 1.31
C VAL A 438 17.28 21.12 2.16
N VAL A 439 18.45 21.18 1.50
CA VAL A 439 19.77 21.06 2.15
C VAL A 439 20.04 22.32 2.96
N ASP A 440 20.53 22.16 4.20
CA ASP A 440 20.90 23.26 5.06
C ASP A 440 22.15 23.97 4.51
N GLU A 441 22.22 25.29 4.60
CA GLU A 441 23.32 26.09 4.03
C GLU A 441 24.70 25.71 4.56
N ASP A 442 24.76 25.27 5.82
CA ASP A 442 26.00 24.83 6.50
C ASP A 442 26.38 23.38 6.19
N GLY A 443 25.56 22.66 5.43
CA GLY A 443 25.79 21.25 5.07
C GLY A 443 25.62 20.26 6.23
N THR A 444 25.12 20.69 7.40
CA THR A 444 24.97 19.83 8.59
C THR A 444 23.77 18.90 8.54
N GLY A 445 22.87 19.12 7.57
CA GLY A 445 21.67 18.30 7.41
C GLY A 445 20.77 18.79 6.29
N PHE A 446 19.49 18.43 6.39
CA PHE A 446 18.45 18.89 5.49
C PHE A 446 17.08 18.90 6.17
N THR A 447 16.14 19.61 5.59
CA THR A 447 14.72 19.51 5.93
C THR A 447 14.03 18.57 4.94
N TYR A 448 13.35 17.55 5.47
CA TYR A 448 12.56 16.59 4.70
C TYR A 448 11.07 16.92 4.88
N SER A 449 10.37 17.18 3.78
CA SER A 449 8.94 17.53 3.80
C SER A 449 8.13 16.50 3.03
N SER A 450 7.15 15.86 3.66
CA SER A 450 6.27 14.87 3.06
C SER A 450 4.89 14.91 3.72
N SER A 451 3.84 14.80 2.92
CA SER A 451 2.45 14.71 3.40
C SER A 451 2.07 15.82 4.41
N GLY A 452 2.48 17.06 4.15
CA GLY A 452 2.20 18.21 5.01
C GLY A 452 3.08 18.33 6.27
N SER A 453 3.89 17.32 6.57
CA SER A 453 4.81 17.32 7.71
C SER A 453 6.22 17.72 7.30
N ARG A 454 6.97 18.31 8.25
CA ARG A 454 8.38 18.70 8.06
C ARG A 454 9.22 18.09 9.16
N PHE A 455 10.35 17.49 8.78
CA PHE A 455 11.28 16.83 9.68
C PHE A 455 12.68 17.41 9.49
N LYS A 456 13.38 17.68 10.58
CA LYS A 456 14.79 18.01 10.54
C LYS A 456 15.63 16.73 10.56
N VAL A 457 16.58 16.66 9.65
CA VAL A 457 17.44 15.50 9.46
C VAL A 457 18.89 15.94 9.61
N LYS A 458 19.63 15.33 10.51
CA LYS A 458 21.01 15.70 10.81
C LYS A 458 21.98 14.72 10.16
N ARG A 459 23.07 15.24 9.63
CA ARG A 459 24.19 14.43 9.18
C ARG A 459 24.81 13.71 10.37
N VAL A 460 25.07 12.42 10.23
CA VAL A 460 25.80 11.62 11.24
C VAL A 460 27.25 11.55 10.81
N SER A 461 28.18 11.84 11.72
CA SER A 461 29.60 11.63 11.44
C SER A 461 29.81 10.15 11.12
N THR A 462 30.39 9.86 9.96
CA THR A 462 30.92 8.53 9.69
C THR A 462 32.19 8.38 10.52
N GLU A 463 32.08 7.66 11.67
CA GLU A 463 33.24 7.05 12.28
C GLU A 463 33.75 5.92 11.40
#